data_b7ba4ee7d817915a4fe13f10a1b3826a
#
_entry.id   b7ba4ee7d817915a4fe13f10a1b3826a
#
_cell.length_a   1.000
_cell.length_b   1.000
_cell.length_c   1.000
_cell.angle_alpha   90.00
_cell.angle_beta   90.00
_cell.angle_gamma   90.00
#
_symmetry.space_group_name_H-M   'P 1'
#
loop_
_entity.id
_entity.type
_entity.pdbx_description
1 polymer ?
#
loop_
_entity_poly.entity_id
_entity_poly.type
_entity_poly.pdbx_seq_one_letter_code
_entity_poly.pdbx_strand_id
1 'polypeptide(L)'
;MKKIIVLHGESSVGKTTTIKDVYEALLQNGAIELKTKKLIWGTGSDFEGFLEYNKLKIAFFSEGDKRNILEAAIERYKNKCDIFVCALNKKFQNIGISWLCASDSIFKIEKLAKTNADNEKAKNEIISLINYV
;
A
#
# COMPACT_ATOMS: atom_id res chain seq x y z
N MET A 1 -9.46 -11.09 1.02
CA MET A 1 -8.29 -10.30 1.45
C MET A 1 -7.88 -10.77 2.82
N LYS A 2 -6.60 -11.14 2.97
CA LYS A 2 -6.08 -11.69 4.23
C LYS A 2 -5.38 -10.63 5.07
N LYS A 3 -4.86 -9.60 4.44
CA LYS A 3 -4.00 -8.64 5.10
C LYS A 3 -4.07 -7.28 4.42
N ILE A 4 -4.13 -6.23 5.22
CA ILE A 4 -3.94 -4.85 4.74
C ILE A 4 -2.70 -4.29 5.42
N ILE A 5 -1.80 -3.74 4.63
CA ILE A 5 -0.60 -3.06 5.11
C ILE A 5 -0.77 -1.57 4.80
N VAL A 6 -0.82 -0.76 5.83
CA VAL A 6 -1.08 0.68 5.71
C VAL A 6 0.17 1.45 6.08
N LEU A 7 0.70 2.20 5.13
CA LEU A 7 1.78 3.15 5.38
C LEU A 7 1.15 4.50 5.66
N HIS A 8 1.16 4.95 6.92
CA HIS A 8 0.50 6.19 7.30
C HIS A 8 1.50 7.26 7.71
N GLY A 9 1.11 8.50 7.52
CA GLY A 9 1.95 9.64 7.85
C GLY A 9 1.38 10.92 7.25
N GLU A 10 2.04 12.02 7.53
CA GLU A 10 1.64 13.30 6.98
C GLU A 10 1.92 13.34 5.48
N SER A 11 1.34 14.34 4.80
CA SER A 11 1.62 14.57 3.38
C SER A 11 3.11 14.82 3.18
N SER A 12 3.63 14.37 2.04
CA SER A 12 5.01 14.62 1.61
C SER A 12 6.10 13.98 2.47
N VAL A 13 5.79 12.91 3.21
CA VAL A 13 6.82 12.17 3.95
C VAL A 13 7.36 10.97 3.17
N GLY A 14 7.04 10.86 1.88
CA GLY A 14 7.60 9.81 1.02
C GLY A 14 6.80 8.50 1.00
N LYS A 15 5.52 8.53 1.33
CA LYS A 15 4.68 7.32 1.30
C LYS A 15 4.59 6.71 -0.10
N THR A 16 4.31 7.54 -1.10
CA THR A 16 4.20 7.08 -2.49
C THR A 16 5.51 6.47 -2.97
N THR A 17 6.63 7.14 -2.71
CA THR A 17 7.95 6.64 -3.08
C THR A 17 8.23 5.29 -2.45
N THR A 18 7.93 5.14 -1.16
CA THR A 18 8.17 3.89 -0.44
C THR A 18 7.32 2.74 -1.00
N ILE A 19 6.04 2.99 -1.26
CA ILE A 19 5.15 1.96 -1.82
C ILE A 19 5.61 1.56 -3.22
N LYS A 20 6.03 2.54 -4.03
CA LYS A 20 6.57 2.27 -5.36
C LYS A 20 7.85 1.44 -5.29
N ASP A 21 8.72 1.75 -4.33
CA ASP A 21 9.95 0.98 -4.15
C ASP A 21 9.67 -0.47 -3.76
N VAL A 22 8.67 -0.71 -2.93
CA VAL A 22 8.22 -2.07 -2.61
C VAL A 22 7.74 -2.78 -3.86
N TYR A 23 6.89 -2.13 -4.63
CA TYR A 23 6.35 -2.68 -5.87
C TYR A 23 7.47 -3.10 -6.83
N GLU A 24 8.43 -2.20 -7.06
CA GLU A 24 9.55 -2.46 -7.94
C GLU A 24 10.46 -3.57 -7.41
N ALA A 25 10.68 -3.62 -6.10
CA ALA A 25 11.50 -4.65 -5.49
C ALA A 25 10.87 -6.04 -5.68
N LEU A 26 9.56 -6.16 -5.56
CA LEU A 26 8.88 -7.43 -5.79
C LEU A 26 8.97 -7.85 -7.25
N LEU A 27 8.86 -6.91 -8.19
CA LEU A 27 9.03 -7.22 -9.61
C LEU A 27 10.46 -7.72 -9.89
N GLN A 28 11.46 -7.13 -9.27
CA GLN A 28 12.85 -7.59 -9.41
C GLN A 28 13.06 -8.98 -8.81
N ASN A 29 12.23 -9.37 -7.86
CA ASN A 29 12.32 -10.68 -7.19
C ASN A 29 11.35 -11.71 -7.79
N GLY A 30 10.89 -11.50 -9.01
CA GLY A 30 10.11 -12.49 -9.73
C GLY A 30 8.60 -12.31 -9.71
N ALA A 31 8.09 -11.23 -9.16
CA ALA A 31 6.65 -10.96 -9.23
C ALA A 31 6.21 -10.73 -10.68
N ILE A 32 4.97 -11.08 -10.96
CA ILE A 32 4.37 -10.89 -12.28
C ILE A 32 3.38 -9.74 -12.20
N GLU A 33 3.60 -8.71 -12.99
CA GLU A 33 2.70 -7.56 -13.03
C GLU A 33 1.41 -7.92 -13.77
N LEU A 34 0.27 -7.77 -13.08
CA LEU A 34 -1.05 -8.05 -13.65
C LEU A 34 -1.70 -6.76 -14.14
N LYS A 35 -1.46 -5.63 -13.48
CA LYS A 35 -2.02 -4.34 -13.84
C LYS A 35 -1.22 -3.23 -13.21
N THR A 36 -1.01 -2.15 -13.95
CA THR A 36 -0.43 -0.90 -13.44
C THR A 36 -1.20 0.27 -14.03
N LYS A 37 -1.49 1.25 -13.17
CA LYS A 37 -2.20 2.46 -13.60
C LYS A 37 -1.69 3.66 -12.82
N LYS A 38 -1.32 4.72 -13.54
CA LYS A 38 -1.00 6.00 -12.95
C LYS A 38 -2.28 6.70 -12.56
N LEU A 39 -2.35 7.22 -11.34
CA LEU A 39 -3.55 7.91 -10.88
C LEU A 39 -3.53 9.36 -11.35
N ILE A 40 -4.62 9.79 -11.99
CA ILE A 40 -4.71 11.13 -12.57
C ILE A 40 -5.18 12.19 -11.59
N TRP A 41 -5.79 11.76 -10.48
CA TRP A 41 -6.31 12.68 -9.46
C TRP A 41 -5.39 12.81 -8.24
N GLY A 42 -4.30 12.09 -8.22
CA GLY A 42 -3.29 12.19 -7.18
C GLY A 42 -2.16 13.11 -7.60
N THR A 43 -1.07 13.11 -6.85
CA THR A 43 0.16 13.77 -7.29
C THR A 43 0.71 13.01 -8.49
N GLY A 44 1.60 13.63 -9.24
CA GLY A 44 2.12 13.05 -10.48
C GLY A 44 2.77 11.67 -10.34
N SER A 45 3.11 11.24 -9.13
CA SER A 45 3.77 9.96 -8.87
C SER A 45 2.83 8.89 -8.30
N ASP A 46 1.59 9.22 -7.98
CA ASP A 46 0.65 8.24 -7.42
C ASP A 46 0.28 7.19 -8.46
N PHE A 47 0.08 5.97 -7.99
CA PHE A 47 -0.23 4.83 -8.86
C PHE A 47 -1.09 3.80 -8.17
N GLU A 48 -1.69 2.95 -8.99
CA GLU A 48 -2.39 1.75 -8.57
C GLU A 48 -1.69 0.57 -9.25
N GLY A 49 -1.35 -0.47 -8.51
CA GLY A 49 -0.67 -1.64 -9.06
C GLY A 49 -1.30 -2.93 -8.57
N PHE A 50 -1.15 -3.99 -9.36
CA PHE A 50 -1.65 -5.31 -9.03
C PHE A 50 -0.68 -6.33 -9.59
N LEU A 51 -0.17 -7.21 -8.73
CA LEU A 51 0.82 -8.21 -9.13
C LEU A 51 0.61 -9.54 -8.41
N GLU A 52 1.26 -10.57 -8.90
CA GLU A 52 1.31 -11.88 -8.26
C GLU A 52 2.74 -12.16 -7.81
N TYR A 53 2.88 -12.54 -6.54
CA TYR A 53 4.18 -12.82 -5.94
C TYR A 53 4.03 -13.97 -4.96
N ASN A 54 4.83 -15.03 -5.13
CA ASN A 54 4.76 -16.23 -4.30
C ASN A 54 3.34 -16.80 -4.19
N LYS A 55 2.62 -16.85 -5.30
CA LYS A 55 1.24 -17.32 -5.40
C LYS A 55 0.22 -16.43 -4.68
N LEU A 56 0.63 -15.27 -4.22
CA LEU A 56 -0.26 -14.29 -3.60
C LEU A 56 -0.53 -13.14 -4.57
N LYS A 57 -1.75 -12.67 -4.60
CA LYS A 57 -2.11 -11.49 -5.36
C LYS A 57 -2.06 -10.28 -4.45
N ILE A 58 -1.29 -9.29 -4.84
CA ILE A 58 -1.02 -8.11 -4.03
C ILE A 58 -1.44 -6.87 -4.81
N ALA A 59 -2.31 -6.07 -4.22
CA ALA A 59 -2.72 -4.79 -4.79
C ALA A 59 -2.02 -3.64 -4.05
N PHE A 60 -1.66 -2.62 -4.79
CA PHE A 60 -0.98 -1.43 -4.29
C PHE A 60 -1.77 -0.18 -4.65
N PHE A 61 -1.91 0.73 -3.72
CA PHE A 61 -2.62 1.98 -3.96
C PHE A 61 -1.93 3.10 -3.17
N SER A 62 -1.29 4.02 -3.87
CA SER A 62 -0.45 5.02 -3.22
C SER A 62 -1.15 6.33 -2.86
N GLU A 63 -2.33 6.61 -3.41
CA GLU A 63 -3.08 7.82 -3.07
C GLU A 63 -3.74 7.68 -1.70
N GLY A 64 -3.21 8.39 -0.71
CA GLY A 64 -3.71 8.29 0.66
C GLY A 64 -4.31 9.56 1.22
N ASP A 65 -4.39 10.62 0.42
CA ASP A 65 -4.87 11.93 0.87
C ASP A 65 -6.37 12.11 0.66
N LYS A 66 -7.02 11.18 -0.03
CA LYS A 66 -8.47 11.21 -0.28
C LYS A 66 -9.09 9.91 0.18
N ARG A 67 -9.75 9.97 1.32
CA ARG A 67 -10.31 8.79 1.98
C ARG A 67 -11.29 8.03 1.09
N ASN A 68 -12.20 8.73 0.43
CA ASN A 68 -13.22 8.09 -0.40
C ASN A 68 -12.62 7.35 -1.60
N ILE A 69 -11.51 7.84 -2.14
CA ILE A 69 -10.81 7.18 -3.25
C ILE A 69 -10.12 5.92 -2.75
N LEU A 70 -9.50 5.97 -1.58
CA LEU A 70 -8.88 4.80 -0.96
C LEU A 70 -9.93 3.73 -0.62
N GLU A 71 -11.04 4.13 -0.04
CA GLU A 71 -12.13 3.20 0.29
C GLU A 71 -12.67 2.51 -0.96
N ALA A 72 -12.83 3.27 -2.05
CA ALA A 72 -13.27 2.69 -3.33
C ALA A 72 -12.25 1.70 -3.87
N ALA A 73 -10.96 1.97 -3.73
CA ALA A 73 -9.91 1.05 -4.17
C ALA A 73 -9.95 -0.26 -3.35
N ILE A 74 -10.09 -0.16 -2.04
CA ILE A 74 -10.19 -1.34 -1.18
C ILE A 74 -11.41 -2.17 -1.58
N GLU A 75 -12.53 -1.53 -1.82
CA GLU A 75 -13.76 -2.20 -2.23
C GLU A 75 -13.58 -2.97 -3.55
N ARG A 76 -12.85 -2.38 -4.50
CA ARG A 76 -12.57 -3.06 -5.79
C ARG A 76 -11.70 -4.29 -5.62
N TYR A 77 -10.76 -4.27 -4.69
CA TYR A 77 -9.75 -5.34 -4.57
C TYR A 77 -10.03 -6.36 -3.47
N LYS A 78 -10.96 -6.10 -2.56
CA LYS A 78 -11.13 -6.96 -1.37
C LYS A 78 -11.41 -8.43 -1.70
N ASN A 79 -12.03 -8.72 -2.84
CA ASN A 79 -12.30 -10.08 -3.27
C ASN A 79 -11.36 -10.56 -4.38
N LYS A 80 -10.36 -9.75 -4.74
CA LYS A 80 -9.44 -10.06 -5.84
C LYS A 80 -8.00 -10.22 -5.39
N CYS A 81 -7.63 -9.71 -4.22
CA CYS A 81 -6.26 -9.78 -3.74
C CYS A 81 -6.18 -10.48 -2.39
N ASP A 82 -5.01 -10.97 -2.09
CA ASP A 82 -4.69 -11.56 -0.78
C ASP A 82 -4.13 -10.51 0.17
N ILE A 83 -3.37 -9.56 -0.35
CA ILE A 83 -2.73 -8.49 0.40
C ILE A 83 -3.00 -7.17 -0.30
N PHE A 84 -3.37 -6.16 0.47
CA PHE A 84 -3.55 -4.80 -0.02
C PHE A 84 -2.55 -3.87 0.67
N VAL A 85 -1.72 -3.21 -0.11
CA VAL A 85 -0.72 -2.26 0.40
C VAL A 85 -1.15 -0.85 0.02
N CYS A 86 -1.32 0.02 0.98
CA CYS A 86 -1.81 1.36 0.71
C CYS A 86 -1.13 2.43 1.56
N ALA A 87 -1.23 3.66 1.09
CA ALA A 87 -0.86 4.84 1.85
C ALA A 87 -2.11 5.46 2.48
N LEU A 88 -1.93 6.08 3.64
CA LEU A 88 -3.02 6.79 4.30
C LEU A 88 -2.47 8.02 5.00
N ASN A 89 -3.10 9.17 4.77
CA ASN A 89 -2.74 10.39 5.46
C ASN A 89 -3.03 10.23 6.96
N LYS A 90 -2.14 10.73 7.80
CA LYS A 90 -2.24 10.60 9.26
C LYS A 90 -3.56 11.08 9.82
N LYS A 91 -4.18 12.09 9.22
CA LYS A 91 -5.47 12.62 9.68
C LYS A 91 -6.61 11.61 9.59
N PHE A 92 -6.45 10.53 8.81
CA PHE A 92 -7.46 9.50 8.64
C PHE A 92 -7.17 8.22 9.42
N GLN A 93 -6.09 8.17 10.19
CA GLN A 93 -5.62 6.91 10.80
C GLN A 93 -6.65 6.24 11.72
N ASN A 94 -7.57 7.00 12.28
CA ASN A 94 -8.60 6.50 13.18
C ASN A 94 -9.94 6.32 12.51
N ILE A 95 -10.01 6.41 11.19
CA ILE A 95 -11.26 6.42 10.45
C ILE A 95 -11.31 5.25 9.48
N GLY A 96 -12.30 4.40 9.64
CA GLY A 96 -12.90 3.65 8.56
C GLY A 96 -12.21 2.43 7.98
N ILE A 97 -10.89 2.29 7.99
CA ILE A 97 -10.26 1.11 7.38
C ILE A 97 -10.65 -0.16 8.13
N SER A 98 -10.75 -0.09 9.45
CA SER A 98 -11.09 -1.25 10.27
C SER A 98 -12.46 -1.85 9.95
N TRP A 99 -13.43 -1.04 9.57
CA TRP A 99 -14.75 -1.57 9.25
C TRP A 99 -14.80 -2.22 7.86
N LEU A 100 -13.91 -1.80 6.96
CA LEU A 100 -13.81 -2.41 5.63
C LEU A 100 -13.23 -3.82 5.71
N CYS A 101 -12.46 -4.12 6.74
CA CYS A 101 -11.74 -5.37 6.90
C CYS A 101 -11.82 -5.88 8.33
N ALA A 102 -13.04 -5.97 8.86
CA ALA A 102 -13.25 -6.27 10.27
C ALA A 102 -12.65 -7.60 10.73
N SER A 103 -12.51 -8.57 9.84
CA SER A 103 -11.95 -9.89 10.16
C SER A 103 -10.49 -10.03 9.76
N ASP A 104 -9.90 -9.02 9.13
CA ASP A 104 -8.57 -9.14 8.55
C ASP A 104 -7.50 -8.55 9.44
N SER A 105 -6.26 -8.96 9.19
CA SER A 105 -5.10 -8.39 9.85
C SER A 105 -4.77 -7.05 9.23
N ILE A 106 -4.75 -6.01 10.04
CA ILE A 106 -4.37 -4.67 9.61
C ILE A 106 -3.04 -4.33 10.25
N PHE A 107 -2.05 -4.02 9.44
CA PHE A 107 -0.70 -3.67 9.89
C PHE A 107 -0.43 -2.22 9.52
N LYS A 108 -0.20 -1.38 10.52
CA LYS A 108 0.10 0.03 10.31
C LYS A 108 1.58 0.28 10.49
N ILE A 109 2.18 0.93 9.51
CA ILE A 109 3.58 1.33 9.55
C ILE A 109 3.61 2.85 9.45
N GLU A 110 4.26 3.51 10.40
CA GLU A 110 4.36 4.95 10.40
C GLU A 110 5.52 5.42 9.54
N LYS A 111 5.23 6.35 8.63
CA LYS A 111 6.24 7.02 7.82
C LYS A 111 6.49 8.39 8.40
N LEU A 112 7.70 8.62 8.90
CA LEU A 112 8.03 9.83 9.67
C LEU A 112 8.68 10.91 8.84
N ALA A 113 9.53 10.55 7.89
CA ALA A 113 10.33 11.53 7.16
C ALA A 113 10.65 11.06 5.75
N LYS A 114 10.91 12.02 4.87
CA LYS A 114 11.29 11.76 3.49
C LYS A 114 12.81 11.59 3.38
N THR A 115 13.37 10.69 4.15
CA THR A 115 14.81 10.39 4.14
C THR A 115 15.03 8.99 3.61
N ASN A 116 16.22 8.73 3.06
CA ASN A 116 16.56 7.39 2.56
C ASN A 116 16.49 6.35 3.68
N ALA A 117 16.95 6.69 4.87
CA ALA A 117 16.93 5.77 6.00
C ALA A 117 15.50 5.39 6.39
N ASP A 118 14.60 6.37 6.48
CA ASP A 118 13.21 6.10 6.84
C ASP A 118 12.48 5.37 5.71
N ASN A 119 12.77 5.70 4.46
CA ASN A 119 12.20 5.00 3.30
C ASN A 119 12.62 3.53 3.29
N GLU A 120 13.88 3.23 3.52
CA GLU A 120 14.37 1.84 3.56
C GLU A 120 13.78 1.07 4.72
N LYS A 121 13.67 1.70 5.90
CA LYS A 121 13.06 1.05 7.06
C LYS A 121 11.61 0.66 6.77
N ALA A 122 10.81 1.58 6.25
CA ALA A 122 9.41 1.34 5.93
C ALA A 122 9.27 0.29 4.84
N LYS A 123 10.07 0.39 3.78
CA LYS A 123 10.10 -0.59 2.69
C LYS A 123 10.37 -2.00 3.23
N ASN A 124 11.39 -2.15 4.07
CA ASN A 124 11.76 -3.45 4.60
C ASN A 124 10.67 -4.02 5.52
N GLU A 125 10.01 -3.18 6.30
CA GLU A 125 8.88 -3.61 7.13
C GLU A 125 7.72 -4.12 6.27
N ILE A 126 7.38 -3.41 5.21
CA ILE A 126 6.31 -3.83 4.30
C ILE A 126 6.66 -5.17 3.64
N ILE A 127 7.87 -5.31 3.12
CA ILE A 127 8.30 -6.55 2.47
C ILE A 127 8.29 -7.71 3.47
N SER A 128 8.73 -7.49 4.71
CA SER A 128 8.68 -8.52 5.75
C SER A 128 7.24 -8.97 6.01
N LEU A 129 6.29 -8.04 6.07
CA LEU A 129 4.89 -8.38 6.28
C LEU A 129 4.29 -9.13 5.09
N ILE A 130 4.73 -8.82 3.87
CA ILE A 130 4.30 -9.56 2.67
C ILE A 130 4.83 -10.99 2.71
N ASN A 131 6.08 -11.17 3.09
CA ASN A 131 6.70 -12.49 3.13
C ASN A 131 6.26 -13.34 4.31
N TYR A 132 5.72 -12.72 5.34
CA TYR A 132 5.26 -13.41 6.54
C TYR A 132 3.78 -13.79 6.39
N VAL A 133 3.56 -14.87 5.73
CA VAL A 133 2.18 -15.34 5.45
C VAL A 133 1.95 -16.73 6.02
#